data_df1c0cf8416802ee7581510498313378
#
_entry.id   df1c0cf8416802ee7581510498313378
#
_cell.length_a   1.000
_cell.length_b   1.000
_cell.length_c   1.000
_cell.angle_alpha   90.00
_cell.angle_beta   90.00
_cell.angle_gamma   90.00
#
_symmetry.space_group_name_H-M   'P 1'
#
loop_
_entity.id
_entity.type
_entity.pdbx_description
1 polymer ?
#
loop_
_entity_poly.entity_id
_entity_poly.type
_entity_poly.pdbx_seq_one_letter_code
_entity_poly.pdbx_strand_id
1 'polypeptide(L)'
;MKVIKKIAVFAAVLALSFAIIYFGFHIKNVNVEGTEIYTESEIKASVFTRKFSDNELGFFIYNKIFGINKLPFVEDIDVRYENNNTVTLHVYDKTISGCIRYMGQYVYFDKDGIVLQSLSEHKEGVPIVTGIRFGDFTVGKAFDVEDDSLFTAIMNVSQLIAHYNIDVSRINVNNGEITIYSGKVRVLLGKKEMYDDQITALSSVLKTTSEKKMEGVINMVNYKSGDKIILKTFSNGNKDKKKVKNEQ
;
A
#
# COMPACT_ATOMS: atom_id res chain seq x y z
N MET A 1 36.48 57.52 -1.63
CA MET A 1 35.33 57.63 -0.71
C MET A 1 33.95 57.41 -1.34
N LYS A 2 33.60 58.01 -2.51
CA LYS A 2 32.26 57.86 -3.14
C LYS A 2 31.93 56.44 -3.59
N VAL A 3 32.90 55.66 -4.10
CA VAL A 3 32.71 54.27 -4.54
C VAL A 3 32.46 53.31 -3.38
N ILE A 4 33.21 53.47 -2.25
CA ILE A 4 33.08 52.67 -1.06
C ILE A 4 31.68 52.84 -0.43
N LYS A 5 31.18 54.13 -0.41
CA LYS A 5 29.81 54.39 0.07
C LYS A 5 28.75 53.74 -0.80
N LYS A 6 28.91 53.71 -2.14
CA LYS A 6 27.98 53.03 -3.05
C LYS A 6 27.97 51.52 -2.82
N ILE A 7 29.14 50.88 -2.63
CA ILE A 7 29.29 49.48 -2.34
C ILE A 7 28.63 49.15 -0.98
N ALA A 8 28.86 49.97 0.04
CA ALA A 8 28.25 49.78 1.37
C ALA A 8 26.72 49.87 1.33
N VAL A 9 26.17 50.85 0.59
CA VAL A 9 24.71 50.95 0.41
C VAL A 9 24.14 49.76 -0.31
N PHE A 10 24.80 49.31 -1.39
CA PHE A 10 24.40 48.13 -2.16
C PHE A 10 24.42 46.85 -1.29
N ALA A 11 25.48 46.65 -0.49
CA ALA A 11 25.57 45.54 0.45
C ALA A 11 24.47 45.59 1.55
N ALA A 12 24.17 46.80 2.03
CA ALA A 12 23.11 46.99 3.02
C ALA A 12 21.70 46.64 2.45
N VAL A 13 21.44 47.04 1.20
CA VAL A 13 20.18 46.70 0.50
C VAL A 13 20.09 45.21 0.26
N LEU A 14 21.17 44.54 -0.16
CA LEU A 14 21.19 43.09 -0.30
C LEU A 14 20.95 42.35 1.01
N ALA A 15 21.58 42.78 2.09
CA ALA A 15 21.40 42.21 3.43
C ALA A 15 19.96 42.37 3.95
N LEU A 16 19.37 43.56 3.69
CA LEU A 16 17.99 43.83 4.08
C LEU A 16 17.01 42.98 3.25
N SER A 17 17.24 42.87 1.94
CA SER A 17 16.44 42.01 1.06
C SER A 17 16.51 40.55 1.50
N PHE A 18 17.72 40.08 1.80
CA PHE A 18 17.92 38.73 2.32
C PHE A 18 17.20 38.49 3.66
N ALA A 19 17.26 39.47 4.57
CA ALA A 19 16.57 39.40 5.85
C ALA A 19 15.04 39.34 5.68
N ILE A 20 14.48 40.16 4.77
CA ILE A 20 13.04 40.16 4.45
C ILE A 20 12.61 38.79 3.88
N ILE A 21 13.39 38.24 2.95
CA ILE A 21 13.11 36.91 2.37
C ILE A 21 13.20 35.83 3.43
N TYR A 22 14.26 35.86 4.24
CA TYR A 22 14.49 34.85 5.28
C TYR A 22 13.41 34.86 6.36
N PHE A 23 13.02 36.00 6.88
CA PHE A 23 12.04 36.12 7.97
C PHE A 23 10.59 36.15 7.44
N GLY A 24 10.37 36.68 6.23
CA GLY A 24 9.02 36.82 5.65
C GLY A 24 8.44 35.53 5.06
N PHE A 25 9.29 34.57 4.69
CA PHE A 25 8.90 33.31 4.03
C PHE A 25 9.26 32.09 4.90
N HIS A 26 9.30 32.27 6.21
CA HIS A 26 9.56 31.14 7.12
C HIS A 26 8.32 30.26 7.28
N ILE A 27 8.44 28.97 6.95
CA ILE A 27 7.36 27.97 7.08
C ILE A 27 7.11 27.71 8.57
N LYS A 28 5.91 28.02 9.03
CA LYS A 28 5.47 27.79 10.42
C LYS A 28 4.54 26.60 10.55
N ASN A 29 3.72 26.41 9.53
CA ASN A 29 2.70 25.36 9.53
C ASN A 29 2.92 24.46 8.32
N VAL A 30 2.93 23.16 8.57
CA VAL A 30 2.97 22.14 7.54
C VAL A 30 1.81 21.19 7.78
N ASN A 31 0.87 21.17 6.86
CA ASN A 31 -0.23 20.21 6.85
C ASN A 31 0.16 19.00 6.01
N VAL A 32 -0.26 17.80 6.40
CA VAL A 32 -0.05 16.58 5.62
C VAL A 32 -1.39 15.92 5.41
N GLU A 33 -1.69 15.56 4.16
CA GLU A 33 -2.96 14.97 3.74
C GLU A 33 -2.70 13.80 2.79
N GLY A 34 -3.66 12.87 2.67
CA GLY A 34 -3.69 11.85 1.62
C GLY A 34 -2.87 10.59 1.90
N THR A 35 -2.29 10.42 3.10
CA THR A 35 -1.60 9.18 3.50
C THR A 35 -2.29 8.52 4.69
N GLU A 36 -2.43 7.19 4.59
CA GLU A 36 -2.85 6.32 5.68
C GLU A 36 -1.70 5.44 6.20
N ILE A 37 -0.56 5.47 5.51
CA ILE A 37 0.59 4.60 5.78
C ILE A 37 1.56 5.25 6.75
N TYR A 38 1.75 6.58 6.66
CA TYR A 38 2.73 7.33 7.43
C TYR A 38 2.08 8.40 8.31
N THR A 39 2.72 8.66 9.44
CA THR A 39 2.35 9.79 10.30
C THR A 39 2.81 11.11 9.67
N GLU A 40 2.16 12.22 10.05
CA GLU A 40 2.59 13.55 9.63
C GLU A 40 4.07 13.83 9.93
N SER A 41 4.54 13.38 11.11
CA SER A 41 5.93 13.58 11.54
C SER A 41 6.94 12.84 10.64
N GLU A 42 6.62 11.63 10.16
CA GLU A 42 7.47 10.87 9.25
C GLU A 42 7.56 11.54 7.88
N ILE A 43 6.42 12.00 7.34
CA ILE A 43 6.41 12.74 6.07
C ILE A 43 7.19 14.04 6.20
N LYS A 44 6.93 14.84 7.24
CA LYS A 44 7.67 16.11 7.50
C LYS A 44 9.17 15.85 7.60
N ALA A 45 9.58 14.83 8.37
CA ALA A 45 10.99 14.47 8.52
C ALA A 45 11.64 14.02 7.20
N SER A 46 10.90 13.36 6.30
CA SER A 46 11.44 12.94 5.00
C SER A 46 11.57 14.10 3.99
N VAL A 47 10.65 15.06 4.05
CA VAL A 47 10.57 16.20 3.10
C VAL A 47 11.50 17.34 3.52
N PHE A 48 11.53 17.70 4.81
CA PHE A 48 12.31 18.85 5.32
C PHE A 48 13.67 18.43 5.88
N THR A 49 14.45 17.68 5.10
CA THR A 49 15.75 17.12 5.55
C THR A 49 16.93 18.07 5.43
N ARG A 50 16.79 19.24 4.78
CA ARG A 50 17.92 20.08 4.35
C ARG A 50 17.92 21.47 4.99
N LYS A 51 19.11 22.08 5.05
CA LYS A 51 19.25 23.46 5.48
C LYS A 51 18.41 24.38 4.58
N PHE A 52 17.69 25.32 5.18
CA PHE A 52 16.78 26.27 4.53
C PHE A 52 15.49 25.63 3.95
N SER A 53 15.19 24.37 4.25
CA SER A 53 13.87 23.79 3.92
C SER A 53 12.74 24.36 4.80
N ASP A 54 13.08 25.06 5.88
CA ASP A 54 12.20 25.85 6.73
C ASP A 54 11.80 27.22 6.13
N ASN A 55 12.39 27.59 4.99
CA ASN A 55 12.03 28.79 4.23
C ASN A 55 11.31 28.40 2.93
N GLU A 56 10.13 28.94 2.70
CA GLU A 56 9.26 28.59 1.56
C GLU A 56 9.97 28.74 0.21
N LEU A 57 10.68 29.87 0.02
CA LEU A 57 11.38 30.15 -1.21
C LEU A 57 12.56 29.19 -1.40
N GLY A 58 13.30 28.92 -0.32
CA GLY A 58 14.38 27.95 -0.30
C GLY A 58 13.89 26.54 -0.60
N PHE A 59 12.79 26.13 0.02
CA PHE A 59 12.16 24.86 -0.22
C PHE A 59 11.62 24.72 -1.65
N PHE A 60 10.96 25.75 -2.18
CA PHE A 60 10.46 25.78 -3.57
C PHE A 60 11.59 25.61 -4.59
N ILE A 61 12.65 26.42 -4.48
CA ILE A 61 13.79 26.34 -5.40
C ILE A 61 14.46 24.98 -5.32
N TYR A 62 14.64 24.50 -4.10
CA TYR A 62 15.27 23.21 -3.84
C TYR A 62 14.47 22.05 -4.43
N ASN A 63 13.17 22.02 -4.14
CA ASN A 63 12.26 20.99 -4.66
C ASN A 63 12.23 20.96 -6.20
N LYS A 64 12.24 22.13 -6.83
CA LYS A 64 12.25 22.23 -8.30
C LYS A 64 13.54 21.70 -8.94
N ILE A 65 14.68 21.80 -8.25
CA ILE A 65 15.99 21.38 -8.78
C ILE A 65 16.27 19.89 -8.47
N PHE A 66 15.97 19.43 -7.27
CA PHE A 66 16.39 18.13 -6.77
C PHE A 66 15.24 17.15 -6.47
N GLY A 67 13.99 17.64 -6.55
CA GLY A 67 12.82 16.88 -6.16
C GLY A 67 12.67 16.71 -4.65
N ILE A 68 11.58 16.07 -4.26
CA ILE A 68 11.24 15.73 -2.87
C ILE A 68 11.77 14.35 -2.55
N ASN A 69 12.34 14.18 -1.36
CA ASN A 69 12.70 12.87 -0.86
C ASN A 69 11.44 12.14 -0.42
N LYS A 70 11.16 10.98 -1.04
CA LYS A 70 9.96 10.19 -0.79
C LYS A 70 10.27 8.98 0.07
N LEU A 71 9.35 8.64 0.96
CA LEU A 71 9.40 7.39 1.72
C LEU A 71 9.01 6.19 0.81
N PRO A 72 9.40 4.95 1.16
CA PRO A 72 9.27 3.79 0.28
C PRO A 72 7.87 3.49 -0.27
N PHE A 73 6.84 3.69 0.55
CA PHE A 73 5.44 3.49 0.14
C PHE A 73 4.76 4.75 -0.38
N VAL A 74 5.50 5.83 -0.62
CA VAL A 74 4.98 7.06 -1.20
C VAL A 74 5.22 7.06 -2.71
N GLU A 75 4.15 7.19 -3.49
CA GLU A 75 4.20 7.33 -4.94
C GLU A 75 4.62 8.73 -5.32
N ASP A 76 3.90 9.74 -4.78
CA ASP A 76 4.19 11.15 -5.04
C ASP A 76 3.81 12.05 -3.86
N ILE A 77 4.38 13.24 -3.84
CA ILE A 77 4.05 14.32 -2.90
C ILE A 77 3.85 15.60 -3.68
N ASP A 78 2.61 16.09 -3.69
CA ASP A 78 2.27 17.40 -4.25
C ASP A 78 2.36 18.47 -3.16
N VAL A 79 3.07 19.57 -3.48
CA VAL A 79 3.30 20.66 -2.52
C VAL A 79 2.46 21.85 -2.89
N ARG A 80 1.54 22.24 -2.01
CA ARG A 80 0.70 23.43 -2.15
C ARG A 80 1.15 24.50 -1.17
N TYR A 81 1.47 25.68 -1.68
CA TYR A 81 1.82 26.86 -0.91
C TYR A 81 0.54 27.66 -0.67
N GLU A 82 -0.01 27.61 0.53
CA GLU A 82 -1.28 28.30 0.85
C GLU A 82 -1.08 29.78 1.15
N ASN A 83 0.01 30.09 1.85
CA ASN A 83 0.44 31.44 2.14
C ASN A 83 1.92 31.43 2.54
N ASN A 84 2.54 32.59 2.80
CA ASN A 84 3.99 32.75 3.06
C ASN A 84 4.52 31.93 4.25
N ASN A 85 3.67 31.27 5.02
CA ASN A 85 4.06 30.57 6.24
C ASN A 85 3.45 29.15 6.35
N THR A 86 2.61 28.75 5.39
CA THR A 86 1.87 27.48 5.45
C THR A 86 2.02 26.69 4.15
N VAL A 87 2.46 25.47 4.30
CA VAL A 87 2.62 24.51 3.19
C VAL A 87 1.77 23.28 3.47
N THR A 88 1.00 22.83 2.48
CA THR A 88 0.27 21.57 2.52
C THR A 88 0.95 20.55 1.62
N LEU A 89 1.30 19.42 2.19
CA LEU A 89 1.86 18.26 1.49
C LEU A 89 0.73 17.27 1.23
N HIS A 90 0.33 17.12 -0.02
CA HIS A 90 -0.63 16.09 -0.41
C HIS A 90 0.14 14.84 -0.86
N VAL A 91 0.04 13.79 -0.07
CA VAL A 91 0.79 12.54 -0.25
C VAL A 91 -0.06 11.54 -1.01
N TYR A 92 0.51 10.92 -2.03
CA TYR A 92 -0.09 9.80 -2.75
C TYR A 92 0.63 8.52 -2.35
N ASP A 93 -0.06 7.66 -1.65
CA ASP A 93 0.49 6.37 -1.24
C ASP A 93 0.52 5.38 -2.42
N LYS A 94 1.58 4.55 -2.49
CA LYS A 94 1.64 3.43 -3.41
C LYS A 94 0.63 2.37 -3.01
N THR A 95 -0.08 1.84 -4.00
CA THR A 95 -0.98 0.71 -3.76
C THR A 95 -0.16 -0.54 -3.47
N ILE A 96 -0.22 -1.01 -2.22
CA ILE A 96 0.40 -2.27 -1.81
C ILE A 96 -0.52 -3.41 -2.20
N SER A 97 -0.08 -4.30 -3.10
CA SER A 97 -0.89 -5.43 -3.58
C SER A 97 -0.75 -6.67 -2.72
N GLY A 98 0.36 -6.81 -2.01
CA GLY A 98 0.59 -7.94 -1.14
C GLY A 98 1.97 -7.94 -0.53
N CYS A 99 2.25 -8.97 0.25
CA CYS A 99 3.60 -9.23 0.74
C CYS A 99 3.92 -10.74 0.71
N ILE A 100 5.21 -11.05 0.64
CA ILE A 100 5.74 -12.40 0.75
C ILE A 100 6.58 -12.48 2.03
N ARG A 101 6.42 -13.56 2.78
CA ARG A 101 7.28 -13.79 3.95
C ARG A 101 8.57 -14.47 3.52
N TYR A 102 9.71 -13.80 3.72
CA TYR A 102 11.03 -14.29 3.37
C TYR A 102 12.03 -14.00 4.49
N MET A 103 12.77 -15.01 4.96
CA MET A 103 13.78 -14.90 6.03
C MET A 103 13.32 -14.12 7.27
N GLY A 104 12.06 -14.30 7.69
CA GLY A 104 11.49 -13.64 8.87
C GLY A 104 11.01 -12.22 8.64
N GLN A 105 11.11 -11.70 7.43
CA GLN A 105 10.62 -10.38 7.04
C GLN A 105 9.43 -10.51 6.08
N TYR A 106 8.69 -9.41 5.91
CA TYR A 106 7.61 -9.26 4.94
C TYR A 106 8.10 -8.35 3.82
N VAL A 107 8.22 -8.89 2.61
CA VAL A 107 8.65 -8.18 1.41
C VAL A 107 7.40 -7.72 0.67
N TYR A 108 7.16 -6.42 0.66
CA TYR A 108 5.98 -5.78 0.08
C TYR A 108 6.19 -5.47 -1.39
N PHE A 109 5.13 -5.59 -2.19
CA PHE A 109 5.15 -5.28 -3.61
C PHE A 109 3.87 -4.55 -4.04
N ASP A 110 3.98 -3.78 -5.13
CA ASP A 110 2.88 -3.04 -5.73
C ASP A 110 2.09 -3.86 -6.77
N LYS A 111 1.16 -3.19 -7.46
CA LYS A 111 0.32 -3.78 -8.50
C LYS A 111 1.10 -4.32 -9.72
N ASP A 112 2.31 -3.86 -9.95
CA ASP A 112 3.18 -4.26 -11.05
C ASP A 112 4.23 -5.30 -10.60
N GLY A 113 4.12 -5.77 -9.34
CA GLY A 113 5.05 -6.72 -8.74
C GLY A 113 6.41 -6.12 -8.38
N ILE A 114 6.51 -4.78 -8.36
CA ILE A 114 7.73 -4.08 -7.95
C ILE A 114 7.87 -4.17 -6.44
N VAL A 115 9.04 -4.58 -5.98
CA VAL A 115 9.35 -4.64 -4.55
C VAL A 115 9.45 -3.24 -3.98
N LEU A 116 8.59 -2.93 -3.02
CA LEU A 116 8.53 -1.61 -2.37
C LEU A 116 9.49 -1.51 -1.20
N GLN A 117 9.43 -2.49 -0.30
CA GLN A 117 10.23 -2.53 0.93
C GLN A 117 10.15 -3.91 1.59
N SER A 118 11.09 -4.17 2.50
CA SER A 118 11.07 -5.30 3.43
C SER A 118 10.96 -4.80 4.87
N LEU A 119 10.01 -5.32 5.65
CA LEU A 119 9.75 -4.94 7.04
C LEU A 119 9.73 -6.19 7.94
N SER A 120 10.11 -6.03 9.22
CA SER A 120 10.01 -7.08 10.23
C SER A 120 8.57 -7.34 10.68
N GLU A 121 7.70 -6.33 10.60
CA GLU A 121 6.32 -6.38 11.03
C GLU A 121 5.38 -6.41 9.85
N HIS A 122 4.28 -7.15 10.00
CA HIS A 122 3.23 -7.22 8.99
C HIS A 122 2.31 -6.00 9.07
N LYS A 123 2.06 -5.34 7.93
CA LYS A 123 1.06 -4.27 7.84
C LYS A 123 -0.34 -4.88 7.75
N GLU A 124 -1.25 -4.44 8.62
CA GLU A 124 -2.65 -4.84 8.57
C GLU A 124 -3.30 -4.50 7.22
N GLY A 125 -4.25 -5.32 6.79
CA GLY A 125 -4.95 -5.12 5.51
C GLY A 125 -4.18 -5.55 4.26
N VAL A 126 -2.91 -5.94 4.38
CA VAL A 126 -2.11 -6.41 3.23
C VAL A 126 -2.11 -7.94 3.19
N PRO A 127 -2.56 -8.59 2.10
CA PRO A 127 -2.58 -10.04 2.01
C PRO A 127 -1.17 -10.64 1.95
N ILE A 128 -0.96 -11.74 2.68
CA ILE A 128 0.28 -12.52 2.59
C ILE A 128 0.15 -13.52 1.45
N VAL A 129 1.02 -13.44 0.46
CA VAL A 129 1.11 -14.40 -0.64
C VAL A 129 2.03 -15.55 -0.26
N THR A 130 1.57 -16.78 -0.47
CA THR A 130 2.29 -18.00 -0.13
C THR A 130 2.25 -19.02 -1.27
N GLY A 131 3.28 -19.86 -1.39
CA GLY A 131 3.33 -20.94 -2.38
C GLY A 131 3.87 -20.51 -3.75
N ILE A 132 4.45 -19.30 -3.86
CA ILE A 132 5.23 -18.89 -5.02
C ILE A 132 6.72 -19.12 -4.77
N ARG A 133 7.46 -19.38 -5.84
CA ARG A 133 8.91 -19.47 -5.84
C ARG A 133 9.48 -18.26 -6.53
N PHE A 134 10.49 -17.69 -5.94
CA PHE A 134 11.21 -16.53 -6.46
C PHE A 134 12.69 -16.64 -6.09
N GLY A 135 13.52 -15.99 -6.89
CA GLY A 135 14.95 -15.84 -6.65
C GLY A 135 15.25 -14.72 -5.66
N ASP A 136 16.32 -13.99 -5.92
CA ASP A 136 16.65 -12.81 -5.15
C ASP A 136 15.71 -11.65 -5.47
N PHE A 137 15.52 -10.75 -4.52
CA PHE A 137 14.75 -9.53 -4.75
C PHE A 137 15.59 -8.28 -4.50
N THR A 138 15.24 -7.22 -5.19
CA THR A 138 15.84 -5.89 -5.02
C THR A 138 14.73 -4.85 -4.90
N VAL A 139 14.78 -4.01 -3.88
CA VAL A 139 13.84 -2.88 -3.73
C VAL A 139 13.87 -2.00 -4.99
N GLY A 140 12.69 -1.65 -5.48
CA GLY A 140 12.51 -0.88 -6.72
C GLY A 140 12.57 -1.69 -8.02
N LYS A 141 12.69 -3.02 -7.95
CA LYS A 141 12.63 -3.92 -9.11
C LYS A 141 11.51 -4.94 -8.97
N ALA A 142 11.03 -5.47 -10.08
CA ALA A 142 10.09 -6.58 -10.08
C ALA A 142 10.72 -7.83 -9.45
N PHE A 143 9.87 -8.66 -8.83
CA PHE A 143 10.32 -9.99 -8.37
C PHE A 143 10.80 -10.83 -9.55
N ASP A 144 11.92 -11.52 -9.35
CA ASP A 144 12.39 -12.58 -10.24
C ASP A 144 11.69 -13.89 -9.84
N VAL A 145 10.59 -14.21 -10.51
CA VAL A 145 9.72 -15.35 -10.19
C VAL A 145 9.95 -16.50 -11.17
N GLU A 146 9.79 -17.75 -10.72
CA GLU A 146 9.93 -18.93 -11.59
C GLU A 146 8.77 -19.10 -12.58
N ASP A 147 7.57 -18.57 -12.27
CA ASP A 147 6.35 -18.68 -13.09
C ASP A 147 5.69 -17.32 -13.22
N ASP A 148 6.02 -16.60 -14.30
CA ASP A 148 5.48 -15.27 -14.62
C ASP A 148 3.97 -15.28 -14.81
N SER A 149 3.42 -16.36 -15.39
CA SER A 149 1.97 -16.46 -15.66
C SER A 149 1.19 -16.59 -14.35
N LEU A 150 1.70 -17.39 -13.43
CA LEU A 150 1.13 -17.53 -12.10
C LEU A 150 1.24 -16.24 -11.30
N PHE A 151 2.39 -15.55 -11.39
CA PHE A 151 2.57 -14.27 -10.71
C PHE A 151 1.62 -13.20 -11.25
N THR A 152 1.43 -13.13 -12.57
CA THR A 152 0.44 -12.24 -13.21
C THR A 152 -0.98 -12.53 -12.71
N ALA A 153 -1.35 -13.81 -12.58
CA ALA A 153 -2.65 -14.22 -12.04
C ALA A 153 -2.83 -13.80 -10.57
N ILE A 154 -1.78 -13.88 -9.75
CA ILE A 154 -1.78 -13.38 -8.37
C ILE A 154 -1.95 -11.86 -8.35
N MET A 155 -1.27 -11.12 -9.23
CA MET A 155 -1.42 -9.67 -9.33
C MET A 155 -2.85 -9.28 -9.72
N ASN A 156 -3.47 -9.97 -10.68
CA ASN A 156 -4.88 -9.78 -11.02
C ASN A 156 -5.79 -9.97 -9.79
N VAL A 157 -5.63 -11.08 -9.05
CA VAL A 157 -6.40 -11.33 -7.82
C VAL A 157 -6.17 -10.22 -6.79
N SER A 158 -4.92 -9.82 -6.55
CA SER A 158 -4.58 -8.78 -5.58
C SER A 158 -5.16 -7.41 -5.94
N GLN A 159 -5.10 -7.01 -7.20
CA GLN A 159 -5.69 -5.76 -7.70
C GLN A 159 -7.20 -5.77 -7.55
N LEU A 160 -7.87 -6.87 -7.87
CA LEU A 160 -9.32 -7.01 -7.72
C LEU A 160 -9.75 -6.98 -6.25
N ILE A 161 -9.00 -7.63 -5.34
CA ILE A 161 -9.22 -7.58 -3.90
C ILE A 161 -9.16 -6.12 -3.40
N ALA A 162 -8.14 -5.39 -3.80
CA ALA A 162 -7.98 -3.97 -3.44
C ALA A 162 -9.10 -3.11 -4.05
N HIS A 163 -9.42 -3.30 -5.34
CA HIS A 163 -10.45 -2.56 -6.04
C HIS A 163 -11.84 -2.69 -5.40
N TYR A 164 -12.21 -3.92 -5.00
CA TYR A 164 -13.49 -4.19 -4.35
C TYR A 164 -13.46 -4.05 -2.82
N ASN A 165 -12.33 -3.61 -2.26
CA ASN A 165 -12.11 -3.47 -0.82
C ASN A 165 -12.52 -4.74 -0.04
N ILE A 166 -12.01 -5.89 -0.50
CA ILE A 166 -12.27 -7.19 0.12
C ILE A 166 -11.19 -7.46 1.16
N ASP A 167 -11.59 -7.71 2.41
CA ASP A 167 -10.66 -8.11 3.47
C ASP A 167 -10.15 -9.54 3.23
N VAL A 168 -8.93 -9.66 2.70
CA VAL A 168 -8.23 -10.91 2.44
C VAL A 168 -6.91 -10.92 3.21
N SER A 169 -6.77 -11.85 4.14
CA SER A 169 -5.55 -11.99 4.93
C SER A 169 -4.44 -12.77 4.21
N ARG A 170 -4.80 -13.67 3.30
CA ARG A 170 -3.84 -14.52 2.61
C ARG A 170 -4.31 -14.97 1.23
N ILE A 171 -3.37 -14.99 0.29
CA ILE A 171 -3.48 -15.61 -1.03
C ILE A 171 -2.52 -16.82 -1.03
N ASN A 172 -3.04 -18.02 -1.18
CA ASN A 172 -2.23 -19.24 -1.18
C ASN A 172 -2.25 -19.89 -2.56
N VAL A 173 -1.08 -20.26 -3.02
CA VAL A 173 -0.91 -21.01 -4.27
C VAL A 173 -0.44 -22.43 -3.95
N ASN A 174 -1.12 -23.42 -4.52
CA ASN A 174 -0.71 -24.80 -4.44
C ASN A 174 -0.93 -25.46 -5.81
N ASN A 175 0.13 -25.98 -6.43
CA ASN A 175 0.12 -26.58 -7.77
C ASN A 175 -0.51 -25.65 -8.85
N GLY A 176 -0.30 -24.35 -8.74
CA GLY A 176 -0.87 -23.34 -9.64
C GLY A 176 -2.34 -23.00 -9.38
N GLU A 177 -2.98 -23.60 -8.39
CA GLU A 177 -4.34 -23.24 -7.96
C GLU A 177 -4.31 -22.17 -6.88
N ILE A 178 -5.10 -21.12 -7.06
CA ILE A 178 -5.20 -20.01 -6.11
C ILE A 178 -6.36 -20.24 -5.15
N THR A 179 -6.06 -20.03 -3.87
CA THR A 179 -7.02 -20.03 -2.76
C THR A 179 -6.85 -18.74 -1.97
N ILE A 180 -7.93 -18.01 -1.70
CA ILE A 180 -7.91 -16.83 -0.84
C ILE A 180 -8.59 -17.10 0.51
N TYR A 181 -8.14 -16.35 1.54
CA TYR A 181 -8.65 -16.46 2.90
C TYR A 181 -9.15 -15.09 3.36
N SER A 182 -10.45 -15.03 3.66
CA SER A 182 -11.13 -13.84 4.20
C SER A 182 -11.75 -14.19 5.54
N GLY A 183 -11.16 -13.69 6.61
CA GLY A 183 -11.53 -14.11 7.97
C GLY A 183 -11.47 -15.64 8.14
N LYS A 184 -12.60 -16.28 8.43
CA LYS A 184 -12.72 -17.73 8.56
C LYS A 184 -13.26 -18.42 7.29
N VAL A 185 -13.40 -17.68 6.20
CA VAL A 185 -13.86 -18.22 4.92
C VAL A 185 -12.67 -18.50 4.02
N ARG A 186 -12.64 -19.71 3.48
CA ARG A 186 -11.68 -20.12 2.45
C ARG A 186 -12.38 -20.17 1.09
N VAL A 187 -11.83 -19.50 0.10
CA VAL A 187 -12.37 -19.47 -1.27
C VAL A 187 -11.41 -20.16 -2.22
N LEU A 188 -11.87 -21.21 -2.87
CA LEU A 188 -11.11 -21.92 -3.90
C LEU A 188 -11.38 -21.25 -5.24
N LEU A 189 -10.39 -20.56 -5.81
CA LEU A 189 -10.49 -19.90 -7.12
C LEU A 189 -10.07 -20.83 -8.27
N GLY A 190 -9.19 -21.81 -7.98
CA GLY A 190 -8.62 -22.73 -8.96
C GLY A 190 -7.48 -22.11 -9.75
N LYS A 191 -7.22 -22.65 -10.94
CA LYS A 191 -6.17 -22.21 -11.86
C LYS A 191 -6.79 -21.52 -13.07
N LYS A 192 -6.59 -20.22 -13.20
CA LYS A 192 -7.02 -19.36 -14.31
C LYS A 192 -6.00 -18.27 -14.59
N GLU A 193 -6.11 -17.61 -15.72
CA GLU A 193 -5.30 -16.41 -16.03
C GLU A 193 -5.92 -15.15 -15.44
N MET A 194 -7.26 -15.05 -15.43
CA MET A 194 -8.02 -13.89 -14.94
C MET A 194 -9.15 -14.35 -14.02
N TYR A 195 -9.44 -13.55 -12.98
CA TYR A 195 -10.38 -13.88 -11.90
C TYR A 195 -11.48 -12.83 -11.73
N ASP A 196 -11.68 -11.95 -12.72
CA ASP A 196 -12.61 -10.81 -12.64
C ASP A 196 -14.02 -11.24 -12.28
N ASP A 197 -14.60 -12.21 -13.01
CA ASP A 197 -15.97 -12.71 -12.75
C ASP A 197 -16.11 -13.29 -11.35
N GLN A 198 -15.10 -14.05 -10.90
CA GLN A 198 -15.13 -14.72 -9.60
C GLN A 198 -15.02 -13.71 -8.46
N ILE A 199 -14.04 -12.78 -8.52
CA ILE A 199 -13.82 -11.80 -7.44
C ILE A 199 -14.95 -10.78 -7.40
N THR A 200 -15.45 -10.30 -8.55
CA THR A 200 -16.61 -9.42 -8.62
C THR A 200 -17.83 -10.04 -7.91
N ALA A 201 -18.13 -11.30 -8.23
CA ALA A 201 -19.25 -12.01 -7.61
C ALA A 201 -19.03 -12.29 -6.11
N LEU A 202 -17.78 -12.47 -5.68
CA LEU A 202 -17.43 -12.72 -4.28
C LEU A 202 -17.47 -11.48 -3.40
N SER A 203 -17.34 -10.28 -3.96
CA SER A 203 -17.20 -9.04 -3.18
C SER A 203 -18.33 -8.83 -2.17
N SER A 204 -19.58 -8.94 -2.62
CA SER A 204 -20.77 -8.82 -1.75
C SER A 204 -20.96 -10.00 -0.79
N VAL A 205 -20.59 -11.21 -1.24
CA VAL A 205 -20.72 -12.43 -0.43
C VAL A 205 -19.72 -12.40 0.72
N LEU A 206 -18.44 -12.06 0.46
CA LEU A 206 -17.42 -12.00 1.50
C LEU A 206 -17.69 -10.91 2.53
N LYS A 207 -18.21 -9.76 2.10
CA LYS A 207 -18.67 -8.71 3.02
C LYS A 207 -19.75 -9.25 3.97
N THR A 208 -20.77 -9.90 3.42
CA THR A 208 -21.87 -10.51 4.23
C THR A 208 -21.35 -11.60 5.16
N THR A 209 -20.41 -12.46 4.71
CA THR A 209 -19.84 -13.51 5.56
C THR A 209 -19.00 -12.96 6.71
N SER A 210 -18.27 -11.86 6.47
CA SER A 210 -17.50 -11.15 7.50
C SER A 210 -18.42 -10.52 8.56
N GLU A 211 -19.44 -9.76 8.13
CA GLU A 211 -20.41 -9.13 9.03
C GLU A 211 -21.14 -10.16 9.92
N LYS A 212 -21.49 -11.31 9.35
CA LYS A 212 -22.18 -12.41 10.07
C LYS A 212 -21.24 -13.38 10.75
N LYS A 213 -19.92 -13.14 10.72
CA LYS A 213 -18.88 -14.02 11.29
C LYS A 213 -19.04 -15.48 10.86
N MET A 214 -19.39 -15.68 9.59
CA MET A 214 -19.58 -17.02 9.03
C MET A 214 -18.25 -17.71 8.78
N GLU A 215 -18.25 -19.05 8.79
CA GLU A 215 -17.06 -19.85 8.51
C GLU A 215 -17.37 -20.98 7.54
N GLY A 216 -16.41 -21.32 6.67
CA GLY A 216 -16.62 -22.39 5.70
C GLY A 216 -15.76 -22.26 4.45
N VAL A 217 -16.19 -22.97 3.41
CA VAL A 217 -15.52 -23.02 2.11
C VAL A 217 -16.49 -22.61 1.02
N ILE A 218 -16.05 -21.71 0.16
CA ILE A 218 -16.71 -21.33 -1.09
C ILE A 218 -15.86 -21.90 -2.23
N ASN A 219 -16.49 -22.67 -3.13
CA ASN A 219 -15.82 -23.22 -4.32
C ASN A 219 -16.24 -22.43 -5.54
N MET A 220 -15.26 -21.71 -6.15
CA MET A 220 -15.42 -20.89 -7.35
C MET A 220 -14.65 -21.44 -8.55
N VAL A 221 -14.05 -22.63 -8.45
CA VAL A 221 -13.18 -23.19 -9.51
C VAL A 221 -13.84 -23.19 -10.88
N ASN A 222 -15.08 -23.67 -10.95
CA ASN A 222 -15.88 -23.76 -12.17
C ASN A 222 -16.97 -22.67 -12.27
N TYR A 223 -16.88 -21.63 -11.47
CA TYR A 223 -17.86 -20.54 -11.45
C TYR A 223 -17.96 -19.85 -12.81
N LYS A 224 -19.18 -19.61 -13.25
CA LYS A 224 -19.55 -18.78 -14.39
C LYS A 224 -20.45 -17.64 -13.92
N SER A 225 -20.40 -16.53 -14.62
CA SER A 225 -21.25 -15.36 -14.28
C SER A 225 -22.72 -15.75 -14.22
N GLY A 226 -23.38 -15.44 -13.09
CA GLY A 226 -24.75 -15.80 -12.79
C GLY A 226 -24.95 -17.11 -12.01
N ASP A 227 -23.92 -17.89 -11.77
CA ASP A 227 -24.02 -19.09 -10.94
C ASP A 227 -24.27 -18.74 -9.48
N LYS A 228 -24.96 -19.65 -8.78
CA LYS A 228 -25.23 -19.49 -7.36
C LYS A 228 -23.98 -19.79 -6.52
N ILE A 229 -23.56 -18.85 -5.69
CA ILE A 229 -22.45 -19.03 -4.75
C ILE A 229 -22.94 -19.72 -3.47
N ILE A 230 -22.28 -20.80 -3.08
CA ILE A 230 -22.65 -21.62 -1.91
C ILE A 230 -21.49 -21.63 -0.91
N LEU A 231 -21.73 -21.17 0.31
CA LEU A 231 -20.85 -21.37 1.45
C LEU A 231 -21.16 -22.72 2.09
N LYS A 232 -20.20 -23.65 2.04
CA LYS A 232 -20.25 -24.91 2.78
C LYS A 232 -19.61 -24.69 4.15
N THR A 233 -20.42 -24.68 5.21
CA THR A 233 -19.91 -24.54 6.58
C THR A 233 -19.10 -25.77 7.00
N PHE A 234 -18.09 -25.57 7.85
CA PHE A 234 -17.38 -26.71 8.45
C PHE A 234 -18.35 -27.49 9.32
N SER A 235 -18.67 -28.71 8.93
CA SER A 235 -19.48 -29.61 9.77
C SER A 235 -18.69 -29.91 11.05
N ASN A 236 -19.20 -29.51 12.21
CA ASN A 236 -18.68 -29.96 13.49
C ASN A 236 -18.90 -31.48 13.57
N GLY A 237 -17.87 -32.26 13.28
CA GLY A 237 -17.91 -33.74 13.28
C GLY A 237 -18.18 -34.38 14.62
N ASN A 238 -19.00 -33.79 15.47
CA ASN A 238 -19.34 -34.31 16.82
C ASN A 238 -20.84 -34.47 17.08
N LYS A 239 -21.73 -34.28 16.09
CA LYS A 239 -23.17 -34.51 16.30
C LYS A 239 -23.70 -35.87 15.82
N ASP A 240 -22.95 -36.59 14.98
CA ASP A 240 -23.44 -37.86 14.41
C ASP A 240 -23.06 -39.11 15.23
N LYS A 241 -22.22 -39.00 16.28
CA LYS A 241 -21.89 -40.14 17.16
C LYS A 241 -22.88 -40.40 18.30
N LYS A 242 -23.90 -39.56 18.48
CA LYS A 242 -24.89 -39.71 19.54
C LYS A 242 -26.22 -40.36 19.11
N LYS A 243 -26.43 -40.61 17.81
CA LYS A 243 -27.66 -41.26 17.32
C LYS A 243 -27.59 -42.78 17.11
N VAL A 244 -26.40 -43.39 17.25
CA VAL A 244 -26.23 -44.84 17.04
C VAL A 244 -26.18 -45.63 18.36
N LYS A 245 -26.35 -45.00 19.52
CA LYS A 245 -26.24 -45.71 20.83
C LYS A 245 -27.55 -45.86 21.59
N ASN A 246 -28.71 -45.58 21.00
CA ASN A 246 -30.02 -45.73 21.65
C ASN A 246 -30.98 -46.68 20.90
N GLU A 247 -30.46 -47.57 20.05
CA GLU A 247 -31.23 -48.70 19.51
C GLU A 247 -30.39 -49.97 19.69
N GLN A 248 -30.33 -50.47 20.90
CA GLN A 248 -30.16 -51.89 21.30
C GLN A 248 -30.76 -52.08 22.68
#